data_ee1efed43bc1b8cc5928fa4e517902d1
#
_entry.id   ee1efed43bc1b8cc5928fa4e517902d1
#
_cell.length_a   1.000
_cell.length_b   1.000
_cell.length_c   1.000
_cell.angle_alpha   90.00
_cell.angle_beta   90.00
_cell.angle_gamma   90.00
#
_symmetry.space_group_name_H-M   'P 1'
#
loop_
_entity.id
_entity.type
_entity.pdbx_description
1 polymer ?
#
loop_
_entity_poly.entity_id
_entity_poly.type
_entity_poly.pdbx_seq_one_letter_code
_entity_poly.pdbx_strand_id
1 'polypeptide(L)'
;NMGTKVLSSPNALLNISNNTISSIHPYYSGNFGSTGIIVMNKSTNAMRGSISSNIIGLSRIGIYLSLLDKDATAPKLNITNNNLYFHLPPTQIGSDVHYAIWSNGCNNLNISDNSLDRMYPISLGLSQAMYGLYIRQGKNLDLTRNSISRFGTAMRFQDNCSNTKLQCNNMIACEQGVFL
;
A
#
# COMPACT_ATOMS: atom_id res chain seq x y z
N ASN A 1 16.67 2.16 -4.27
CA ASN A 1 16.79 0.95 -3.44
C ASN A 1 15.42 0.29 -3.33
N MET A 2 15.34 -0.98 -3.67
CA MET A 2 14.16 -1.82 -3.53
C MET A 2 14.43 -2.88 -2.47
N GLY A 3 13.49 -3.11 -1.56
CA GLY A 3 13.60 -4.22 -0.60
C GLY A 3 13.38 -5.55 -1.29
N THR A 4 12.16 -5.82 -1.72
CA THR A 4 11.79 -7.08 -2.41
C THR A 4 11.02 -6.77 -3.68
N LYS A 5 11.45 -7.32 -4.83
CA LYS A 5 10.73 -7.23 -6.10
C LYS A 5 10.34 -8.62 -6.57
N VAL A 6 9.04 -8.82 -6.82
CA VAL A 6 8.50 -10.04 -7.41
C VAL A 6 7.90 -9.72 -8.78
N LEU A 7 8.38 -10.40 -9.80
CA LEU A 7 7.80 -10.43 -11.13
C LEU A 7 7.13 -11.79 -11.28
N SER A 8 5.82 -11.82 -11.52
CA SER A 8 5.07 -13.06 -11.53
C SER A 8 5.37 -13.95 -12.72
N SER A 9 5.38 -15.25 -12.45
CA SER A 9 5.10 -16.29 -13.44
C SER A 9 3.62 -16.71 -13.37
N PRO A 10 3.08 -17.37 -14.40
CA PRO A 10 1.73 -17.89 -14.39
C PRO A 10 1.46 -18.80 -13.19
N ASN A 11 0.34 -18.56 -12.49
CA ASN A 11 -0.10 -19.35 -11.31
C ASN A 11 0.85 -19.35 -10.10
N ALA A 12 1.72 -18.36 -9.97
CA ALA A 12 2.63 -18.27 -8.84
C ALA A 12 1.85 -18.06 -7.53
N LEU A 13 2.16 -18.88 -6.54
CA LEU A 13 1.78 -18.63 -5.15
C LEU A 13 2.80 -17.68 -4.53
N LEU A 14 2.36 -16.47 -4.22
CA LEU A 14 3.20 -15.49 -3.57
C LEU A 14 3.17 -15.69 -2.06
N ASN A 15 4.35 -15.77 -1.45
CA ASN A 15 4.48 -15.70 0.00
C ASN A 15 5.65 -14.78 0.36
N ILE A 16 5.34 -13.58 0.87
CA ILE A 16 6.32 -12.63 1.41
C ILE A 16 5.94 -12.36 2.85
N SER A 17 6.63 -12.98 3.78
CA SER A 17 6.27 -12.90 5.19
C SER A 17 7.45 -12.76 6.13
N ASN A 18 7.20 -12.11 7.27
CA ASN A 18 8.15 -11.99 8.38
C ASN A 18 9.48 -11.30 8.00
N ASN A 19 9.44 -10.36 7.05
CA ASN A 19 10.63 -9.59 6.67
C ASN A 19 10.65 -8.26 7.42
N THR A 20 11.86 -7.84 7.79
CA THR A 20 12.13 -6.47 8.24
C THR A 20 12.87 -5.72 7.14
N ILE A 21 12.23 -4.69 6.60
CA ILE A 21 12.76 -3.84 5.54
C ILE A 21 12.86 -2.43 6.13
N SER A 22 14.05 -1.98 6.45
CA SER A 22 14.28 -0.70 7.10
C SER A 22 15.34 0.13 6.36
N SER A 23 15.32 1.44 6.60
CA SER A 23 16.34 2.38 6.11
C SER A 23 16.48 2.42 4.58
N ILE A 24 15.38 2.23 3.85
CA ILE A 24 15.35 2.48 2.41
C ILE A 24 15.34 4.00 2.24
N HIS A 25 16.44 4.57 1.78
CA HIS A 25 16.63 6.02 1.72
C HIS A 25 15.59 6.69 0.80
N PRO A 26 14.83 7.69 1.27
CA PRO A 26 13.71 8.29 0.53
C PRO A 26 14.10 9.19 -0.64
N TYR A 27 15.38 9.52 -0.79
CA TYR A 27 15.88 10.58 -1.67
C TYR A 27 16.17 10.18 -3.12
N TYR A 28 15.75 9.02 -3.58
CA TYR A 28 15.97 8.69 -5.00
C TYR A 28 14.81 9.17 -5.88
N SER A 29 15.11 10.16 -6.70
CA SER A 29 14.23 10.64 -7.77
C SER A 29 13.97 9.53 -8.79
N GLY A 30 12.73 9.12 -8.93
CA GLY A 30 12.28 8.14 -9.91
C GLY A 30 10.88 7.66 -9.55
N ASN A 31 10.10 7.21 -10.54
CA ASN A 31 8.68 6.86 -10.38
C ASN A 31 8.39 5.84 -9.27
N PHE A 32 9.37 5.05 -8.89
CA PHE A 32 9.23 4.06 -7.82
C PHE A 32 10.18 4.26 -6.65
N GLY A 33 10.87 5.39 -6.53
CA GLY A 33 11.72 5.79 -5.42
C GLY A 33 12.19 4.65 -4.51
N SER A 34 12.26 4.86 -3.24
CA SER A 34 12.47 3.78 -2.28
C SER A 34 11.15 3.03 -2.04
N THR A 35 11.06 1.80 -2.49
CA THR A 35 9.89 0.93 -2.28
C THR A 35 10.27 -0.31 -1.48
N GLY A 36 9.50 -0.60 -0.43
CA GLY A 36 9.72 -1.78 0.41
C GLY A 36 9.46 -3.08 -0.34
N ILE A 37 8.23 -3.29 -0.77
CA ILE A 37 7.84 -4.48 -1.54
C ILE A 37 7.19 -4.04 -2.86
N ILE A 38 7.64 -4.60 -3.97
CA ILE A 38 7.02 -4.41 -5.29
C ILE A 38 6.53 -5.76 -5.79
N VAL A 39 5.24 -5.83 -6.11
CA VAL A 39 4.65 -7.00 -6.78
C VAL A 39 3.97 -6.52 -8.06
N MET A 40 4.43 -7.03 -9.18
CA MET A 40 3.91 -6.67 -10.50
C MET A 40 3.57 -7.94 -11.27
N ASN A 41 2.38 -7.98 -11.84
CA ASN A 41 1.98 -9.07 -12.74
C ASN A 41 2.00 -8.56 -14.18
N LYS A 42 2.81 -9.19 -15.02
CA LYS A 42 2.85 -8.95 -16.46
C LYS A 42 2.05 -9.98 -17.26
N SER A 43 1.53 -11.02 -16.60
CA SER A 43 0.73 -12.07 -17.25
C SER A 43 -0.76 -11.80 -17.07
N THR A 44 -1.58 -12.52 -17.83
CA THR A 44 -3.05 -12.49 -17.72
C THR A 44 -3.57 -13.37 -16.59
N ASN A 45 -2.70 -14.14 -15.94
CA ASN A 45 -3.11 -15.11 -14.91
C ASN A 45 -3.18 -14.45 -13.52
N ALA A 46 -4.08 -14.95 -12.71
CA ALA A 46 -4.26 -14.49 -11.35
C ALA A 46 -3.04 -14.78 -10.48
N MET A 47 -2.69 -13.81 -9.65
CA MET A 47 -1.72 -14.00 -8.58
C MET A 47 -2.47 -14.15 -7.25
N ARG A 48 -2.11 -15.18 -6.49
CA ARG A 48 -2.70 -15.49 -5.19
C ARG A 48 -1.61 -15.66 -4.14
N GLY A 49 -2.00 -15.63 -2.87
CA GLY A 49 -1.06 -15.83 -1.77
C GLY A 49 -1.10 -14.72 -0.75
N SER A 50 0.03 -14.41 -0.14
CA SER A 50 0.08 -13.44 0.93
C SER A 50 1.33 -12.58 0.96
N ILE A 51 1.13 -11.34 1.42
CA ILE A 51 2.16 -10.43 1.93
C ILE A 51 1.79 -10.17 3.38
N SER A 52 2.49 -10.78 4.32
CA SER A 52 2.03 -10.78 5.71
C SER A 52 3.14 -10.63 6.74
N SER A 53 2.80 -9.98 7.84
CA SER A 53 3.69 -9.86 9.01
C SER A 53 5.06 -9.23 8.68
N ASN A 54 5.10 -8.33 7.70
CA ASN A 54 6.32 -7.61 7.37
C ASN A 54 6.37 -6.29 8.14
N ILE A 55 7.56 -5.90 8.52
CA ILE A 55 7.88 -4.59 9.09
C ILE A 55 8.60 -3.77 8.01
N ILE A 56 7.98 -2.67 7.57
CA ILE A 56 8.54 -1.83 6.51
C ILE A 56 8.64 -0.40 7.01
N GLY A 57 9.86 0.13 7.04
CA GLY A 57 10.15 1.47 7.52
C GLY A 57 10.91 2.33 6.52
N LEU A 58 10.75 3.65 6.63
CA LEU A 58 11.52 4.66 5.92
C LEU A 58 11.54 4.50 4.40
N SER A 59 10.40 4.22 3.80
CA SER A 59 10.26 4.14 2.34
C SER A 59 9.31 5.21 1.81
N ARG A 60 9.42 5.55 0.53
CA ARG A 60 8.44 6.39 -0.17
C ARG A 60 7.14 5.61 -0.42
N ILE A 61 7.28 4.34 -0.79
CA ILE A 61 6.18 3.41 -0.96
C ILE A 61 6.47 2.17 -0.11
N GLY A 62 5.58 1.83 0.80
CA GLY A 62 5.72 0.62 1.59
C GLY A 62 5.51 -0.63 0.74
N ILE A 63 4.30 -0.81 0.21
CA ILE A 63 3.94 -1.93 -0.66
C ILE A 63 3.33 -1.37 -1.96
N TYR A 64 3.89 -1.74 -3.10
CA TYR A 64 3.36 -1.43 -4.42
C TYR A 64 2.87 -2.69 -5.12
N LEU A 65 1.61 -2.65 -5.57
CA LEU A 65 0.96 -3.73 -6.31
C LEU A 65 0.51 -3.20 -7.67
N SER A 66 0.78 -3.94 -8.73
CA SER A 66 0.37 -3.52 -10.07
C SER A 66 -0.14 -4.66 -10.92
N LEU A 67 -1.32 -4.43 -11.54
CA LEU A 67 -1.97 -5.30 -12.52
C LEU A 67 -2.18 -6.74 -12.01
N LEU A 68 -2.46 -6.87 -10.72
CA LEU A 68 -2.73 -8.17 -10.12
C LEU A 68 -4.18 -8.55 -10.39
N ASP A 69 -4.34 -9.73 -10.96
CA ASP A 69 -5.62 -10.38 -11.18
C ASP A 69 -6.63 -9.58 -12.01
N LYS A 70 -6.76 -9.96 -13.27
CA LYS A 70 -7.78 -9.44 -14.17
C LYS A 70 -9.09 -10.22 -14.08
N ASP A 71 -9.07 -11.43 -13.51
CA ASP A 71 -10.24 -12.28 -13.36
C ASP A 71 -10.91 -12.04 -12.00
N ALA A 72 -12.19 -11.68 -12.03
CA ALA A 72 -12.99 -11.45 -10.84
C ALA A 72 -13.27 -12.71 -9.99
N THR A 73 -12.98 -13.89 -10.51
CA THR A 73 -13.24 -15.20 -9.86
C THR A 73 -12.03 -15.78 -9.14
N ALA A 74 -10.86 -15.20 -9.31
CA ALA A 74 -9.62 -15.72 -8.75
C ALA A 74 -9.55 -15.62 -7.22
N PRO A 75 -8.79 -16.51 -6.56
CA PRO A 75 -8.50 -16.39 -5.13
C PRO A 75 -7.82 -15.07 -4.80
N LYS A 76 -8.17 -14.50 -3.65
CA LYS A 76 -7.64 -13.21 -3.20
C LYS A 76 -6.13 -13.25 -2.91
N LEU A 77 -5.43 -12.17 -3.26
CA LEU A 77 -4.15 -11.86 -2.66
C LEU A 77 -4.40 -11.18 -1.32
N ASN A 78 -3.80 -11.72 -0.26
CA ASN A 78 -3.95 -11.23 1.09
C ASN A 78 -2.75 -10.36 1.49
N ILE A 79 -3.03 -9.15 1.97
CA ILE A 79 -2.04 -8.22 2.51
C ILE A 79 -2.44 -7.97 3.96
N THR A 80 -1.80 -8.69 4.88
CA THR A 80 -2.30 -8.79 6.26
C THR A 80 -1.22 -8.66 7.31
N ASN A 81 -1.57 -8.03 8.43
CA ASN A 81 -0.69 -7.94 9.60
C ASN A 81 0.67 -7.26 9.31
N ASN A 82 0.77 -6.41 8.29
CA ASN A 82 1.99 -5.69 8.04
C ASN A 82 2.04 -4.41 8.88
N ASN A 83 3.22 -4.07 9.33
CA ASN A 83 3.50 -2.82 10.04
C ASN A 83 4.35 -1.91 9.15
N LEU A 84 3.73 -0.85 8.63
CA LEU A 84 4.37 0.13 7.76
C LEU A 84 4.46 1.46 8.49
N TYR A 85 5.68 1.96 8.69
CA TYR A 85 5.89 3.19 9.42
C TYR A 85 6.83 4.16 8.68
N PHE A 86 6.44 5.42 8.66
CA PHE A 86 7.14 6.50 7.97
C PHE A 86 7.70 7.50 8.99
N HIS A 87 9.01 7.52 9.11
CA HIS A 87 9.73 8.34 10.10
C HIS A 87 10.27 9.66 9.55
N LEU A 88 9.84 10.06 8.37
CA LEU A 88 10.37 11.27 7.74
C LEU A 88 9.84 12.53 8.42
N PRO A 89 10.70 13.40 8.92
CA PRO A 89 10.27 14.70 9.42
C PRO A 89 9.69 15.53 8.26
N PRO A 90 8.74 16.44 8.55
CA PRO A 90 8.05 17.26 7.54
C PRO A 90 9.01 18.01 6.60
N THR A 91 10.17 18.44 7.12
CA THR A 91 11.19 19.16 6.35
C THR A 91 11.89 18.31 5.28
N GLN A 92 11.74 16.99 5.32
CA GLN A 92 12.40 16.05 4.40
C GLN A 92 11.44 15.44 3.36
N ILE A 93 10.15 15.79 3.41
CA ILE A 93 9.15 15.15 2.52
C ILE A 93 9.20 15.71 1.11
N GLY A 94 9.75 16.90 0.90
CA GLY A 94 9.79 17.53 -0.43
C GLY A 94 8.43 17.59 -1.11
N SER A 95 8.41 17.60 -2.45
CA SER A 95 7.19 17.52 -3.27
C SER A 95 6.75 16.09 -3.59
N ASP A 96 7.42 15.09 -3.05
CA ASP A 96 7.19 13.69 -3.39
C ASP A 96 5.96 13.12 -2.69
N VAL A 97 5.18 12.37 -3.44
CA VAL A 97 4.01 11.66 -2.92
C VAL A 97 4.43 10.36 -2.24
N HIS A 98 3.91 10.12 -1.05
CA HIS A 98 4.19 8.92 -0.27
C HIS A 98 2.95 8.04 -0.11
N TYR A 99 3.15 6.73 -0.15
CA TYR A 99 2.09 5.74 -0.03
C TYR A 99 2.50 4.63 0.94
N ALA A 100 1.65 4.30 1.91
CA ALA A 100 1.90 3.10 2.68
C ALA A 100 1.61 1.85 1.82
N ILE A 101 0.40 1.75 1.25
CA ILE A 101 0.08 0.72 0.27
C ILE A 101 -0.50 1.39 -0.98
N TRP A 102 0.11 1.13 -2.13
CA TRP A 102 -0.37 1.60 -3.42
C TRP A 102 -0.74 0.41 -4.30
N SER A 103 -2.02 0.34 -4.65
CA SER A 103 -2.57 -0.67 -5.57
C SER A 103 -3.01 -0.02 -6.87
N ASN A 104 -2.52 -0.51 -8.01
CA ASN A 104 -2.85 0.00 -9.33
C ASN A 104 -3.32 -1.12 -10.26
N GLY A 105 -4.58 -1.09 -10.67
CA GLY A 105 -5.18 -2.08 -11.55
C GLY A 105 -5.27 -3.48 -10.95
N CYS A 106 -5.46 -3.59 -9.63
CA CYS A 106 -5.51 -4.87 -8.94
C CYS A 106 -6.92 -5.21 -8.50
N ASN A 107 -7.35 -6.43 -8.79
CA ASN A 107 -8.64 -6.98 -8.35
C ASN A 107 -8.45 -8.05 -7.29
N ASN A 108 -9.54 -8.42 -6.62
CA ASN A 108 -9.59 -9.51 -5.64
C ASN A 108 -8.50 -9.38 -4.55
N LEU A 109 -8.39 -8.19 -3.94
CA LEU A 109 -7.48 -7.95 -2.84
C LEU A 109 -8.21 -8.04 -1.50
N ASN A 110 -7.56 -8.67 -0.54
CA ASN A 110 -7.88 -8.53 0.87
C ASN A 110 -6.74 -7.77 1.55
N ILE A 111 -7.01 -6.56 2.02
CA ILE A 111 -6.08 -5.74 2.78
C ILE A 111 -6.64 -5.58 4.19
N SER A 112 -6.10 -6.33 5.14
CA SER A 112 -6.67 -6.37 6.48
C SER A 112 -5.63 -6.42 7.59
N ASP A 113 -6.02 -5.90 8.73
CA ASP A 113 -5.21 -5.98 9.95
C ASP A 113 -3.82 -5.34 9.83
N ASN A 114 -3.63 -4.39 8.90
CA ASN A 114 -2.37 -3.70 8.75
C ASN A 114 -2.31 -2.45 9.65
N SER A 115 -1.13 -2.19 10.19
CA SER A 115 -0.80 -0.96 10.90
C SER A 115 0.00 -0.04 9.96
N LEU A 116 -0.61 1.06 9.56
CA LEU A 116 -0.02 2.07 8.68
C LEU A 116 0.15 3.34 9.49
N ASP A 117 1.36 3.71 9.80
CA ASP A 117 1.63 4.82 10.71
C ASP A 117 2.68 5.78 10.19
N ARG A 118 2.43 7.05 10.40
CA ARG A 118 3.41 8.11 10.22
C ARG A 118 3.77 8.67 11.59
N MET A 119 5.03 8.57 11.98
CA MET A 119 5.46 8.98 13.34
C MET A 119 5.32 10.47 13.65
N TYR A 120 5.34 11.32 12.64
CA TYR A 120 5.26 12.76 12.89
C TYR A 120 3.86 13.30 12.58
N PRO A 121 3.34 14.21 13.41
CA PRO A 121 2.06 14.85 13.12
C PRO A 121 2.14 15.62 11.79
N ILE A 122 1.01 15.70 11.12
CA ILE A 122 0.86 16.44 9.87
C ILE A 122 1.12 17.91 10.18
N SER A 123 2.11 18.52 9.57
CA SER A 123 2.23 19.96 9.53
C SER A 123 1.33 20.48 8.40
N LEU A 124 0.47 21.42 8.75
CA LEU A 124 -0.44 22.09 7.80
C LEU A 124 0.32 22.48 6.52
N GLY A 125 -0.11 21.97 5.39
CA GLY A 125 0.44 22.30 4.07
C GLY A 125 1.24 21.21 3.33
N LEU A 126 1.68 20.14 4.01
CA LEU A 126 2.41 19.03 3.38
C LEU A 126 1.58 17.73 3.31
N SER A 127 0.38 17.76 3.83
CA SER A 127 -0.49 16.61 4.05
C SER A 127 -1.07 15.98 2.79
N GLN A 128 -1.24 16.77 1.73
CA GLN A 128 -1.94 16.33 0.51
C GLN A 128 -1.18 15.25 -0.30
N ALA A 129 0.09 15.06 -0.02
CA ALA A 129 0.95 14.13 -0.74
C ALA A 129 1.17 12.78 -0.02
N MET A 130 0.41 12.48 1.04
CA MET A 130 0.62 11.26 1.81
C MET A 130 -0.66 10.45 1.97
N TYR A 131 -0.61 9.22 1.48
CA TYR A 131 -1.73 8.28 1.47
C TYR A 131 -1.44 7.03 2.30
N GLY A 132 -2.37 6.65 3.17
CA GLY A 132 -2.33 5.34 3.83
C GLY A 132 -2.59 4.23 2.82
N LEU A 133 -3.81 4.13 2.32
CA LEU A 133 -4.16 3.24 1.21
C LEU A 133 -4.50 4.08 -0.02
N TYR A 134 -3.83 3.82 -1.13
CA TYR A 134 -4.16 4.42 -2.42
C TYR A 134 -4.50 3.32 -3.41
N ILE A 135 -5.75 3.27 -3.83
CA ILE A 135 -6.28 2.25 -4.73
C ILE A 135 -6.72 2.90 -6.03
N ARG A 136 -6.16 2.46 -7.12
CA ARG A 136 -6.52 2.90 -8.46
C ARG A 136 -6.99 1.71 -9.30
N GLN A 137 -8.19 1.81 -9.91
CA GLN A 137 -8.74 0.80 -10.83
C GLN A 137 -8.82 -0.60 -10.19
N GLY A 138 -9.50 -0.73 -9.05
CA GLY A 138 -9.60 -2.00 -8.32
C GLY A 138 -11.04 -2.51 -8.24
N LYS A 139 -11.22 -3.84 -8.27
CA LYS A 139 -12.52 -4.49 -8.10
C LYS A 139 -12.46 -5.61 -7.06
N ASN A 140 -13.59 -5.86 -6.40
CA ASN A 140 -13.71 -6.91 -5.39
C ASN A 140 -12.69 -6.78 -4.26
N LEU A 141 -12.68 -5.64 -3.60
CA LEU A 141 -11.73 -5.30 -2.57
C LEU A 141 -12.35 -5.47 -1.19
N ASP A 142 -11.67 -6.18 -0.30
CA ASP A 142 -11.97 -6.20 1.13
C ASP A 142 -10.91 -5.43 1.90
N LEU A 143 -11.30 -4.29 2.47
CA LEU A 143 -10.42 -3.43 3.27
C LEU A 143 -10.95 -3.40 4.69
N THR A 144 -10.38 -4.21 5.56
CA THR A 144 -10.96 -4.45 6.88
C THR A 144 -9.94 -4.38 8.02
N ARG A 145 -10.33 -3.77 9.13
CA ARG A 145 -9.54 -3.70 10.38
C ARG A 145 -8.11 -3.12 10.21
N ASN A 146 -7.91 -2.25 9.24
CA ASN A 146 -6.63 -1.55 9.13
C ASN A 146 -6.61 -0.36 10.10
N SER A 147 -5.48 -0.15 10.76
CA SER A 147 -5.20 1.05 11.54
C SER A 147 -4.34 2.00 10.72
N ILE A 148 -4.86 3.17 10.41
CA ILE A 148 -4.21 4.17 9.55
C ILE A 148 -4.09 5.46 10.33
N SER A 149 -2.88 5.92 10.60
CA SER A 149 -2.69 7.09 11.44
C SER A 149 -1.74 8.12 10.85
N ARG A 150 -2.13 9.39 11.01
CA ARG A 150 -1.34 10.58 10.68
C ARG A 150 -1.01 10.75 9.20
N PHE A 151 -1.81 10.24 8.30
CA PHE A 151 -1.72 10.51 6.85
C PHE A 151 -2.56 11.72 6.45
N GLY A 152 -2.19 12.39 5.35
CA GLY A 152 -3.04 13.42 4.75
C GLY A 152 -4.40 12.84 4.34
N THR A 153 -4.38 11.75 3.60
CA THR A 153 -5.58 10.96 3.29
C THR A 153 -5.40 9.53 3.77
N ALA A 154 -6.31 9.04 4.60
CA ALA A 154 -6.22 7.65 5.07
C ALA A 154 -6.43 6.67 3.94
N MET A 155 -7.53 6.80 3.18
CA MET A 155 -7.85 5.93 2.04
C MET A 155 -8.28 6.78 0.85
N ARG A 156 -7.68 6.57 -0.31
CA ARG A 156 -8.08 7.18 -1.57
C ARG A 156 -8.38 6.13 -2.61
N PHE A 157 -9.54 6.26 -3.24
CA PHE A 157 -9.96 5.46 -4.38
C PHE A 157 -9.99 6.35 -5.62
N GLN A 158 -9.42 5.88 -6.71
CA GLN A 158 -9.37 6.62 -7.96
C GLN A 158 -9.65 5.69 -9.13
N ASP A 159 -10.36 6.21 -10.14
CA ASP A 159 -10.69 5.53 -11.39
C ASP A 159 -11.36 4.17 -11.18
N ASN A 160 -12.63 4.05 -11.46
CA ASN A 160 -13.37 2.77 -11.56
C ASN A 160 -13.11 1.73 -10.45
N CYS A 161 -13.00 2.15 -9.21
CA CYS A 161 -13.02 1.22 -8.09
C CYS A 161 -14.47 0.74 -7.85
N SER A 162 -14.67 -0.56 -7.82
CA SER A 162 -16.01 -1.14 -7.65
C SER A 162 -16.02 -2.36 -6.75
N ASN A 163 -17.20 -2.67 -6.20
CA ASN A 163 -17.39 -3.80 -5.29
C ASN A 163 -16.36 -3.79 -4.15
N THR A 164 -16.25 -2.65 -3.47
CA THR A 164 -15.29 -2.44 -2.39
C THR A 164 -16.02 -2.49 -1.04
N LYS A 165 -15.56 -3.36 -0.17
CA LYS A 165 -16.02 -3.47 1.22
C LYS A 165 -15.05 -2.76 2.14
N LEU A 166 -15.57 -1.78 2.89
CA LEU A 166 -14.84 -1.07 3.96
C LEU A 166 -15.47 -1.43 5.30
N GLN A 167 -14.72 -2.05 6.21
CA GLN A 167 -15.26 -2.46 7.49
C GLN A 167 -14.24 -2.36 8.62
N CYS A 168 -14.64 -1.78 9.73
CA CYS A 168 -13.86 -1.74 10.97
C CYS A 168 -12.45 -1.13 10.81
N ASN A 169 -12.24 -0.25 9.83
CA ASN A 169 -10.95 0.45 9.70
C ASN A 169 -10.90 1.60 10.71
N ASN A 170 -9.76 1.75 11.36
CA ASN A 170 -9.50 2.81 12.31
C ASN A 170 -8.61 3.88 11.67
N MET A 171 -9.09 5.12 11.58
CA MET A 171 -8.40 6.25 10.97
C MET A 171 -8.17 7.31 12.03
N ILE A 172 -6.91 7.50 12.42
CA ILE A 172 -6.53 8.36 13.55
C ILE A 172 -5.70 9.54 13.06
N ALA A 173 -6.12 10.76 13.42
CA ALA A 173 -5.39 11.97 13.10
C ALA A 173 -5.02 12.13 11.62
N CYS A 174 -5.86 11.64 10.71
CA CYS A 174 -5.78 11.89 9.28
C CYS A 174 -6.59 13.14 8.93
N GLU A 175 -6.12 13.96 7.98
CA GLU A 175 -6.89 15.14 7.53
C GLU A 175 -8.15 14.75 6.76
N GLN A 176 -8.03 13.70 5.94
CA GLN A 176 -9.14 13.12 5.20
C GLN A 176 -9.22 11.61 5.54
N GLY A 177 -10.43 11.13 5.84
CA GLY A 177 -10.66 9.72 6.09
C GLY A 177 -10.69 8.92 4.79
N VAL A 178 -11.83 8.92 4.10
CA VAL A 178 -12.01 8.23 2.82
C VAL A 178 -12.30 9.26 1.73
N PHE A 179 -11.57 9.17 0.62
CA PHE A 179 -11.76 10.00 -0.57
C PHE A 179 -12.09 9.10 -1.77
N LEU A 180 -13.22 9.38 -2.43
CA LEU A 180 -13.75 8.63 -3.57
C LEU A 180 -13.62 9.43 -4.86
#